data_af9dcc89f548e48031c8e403f2caabe7
#
_entry.id   af9dcc89f548e48031c8e403f2caabe7
#
_cell.length_a   1.000
_cell.length_b   1.000
_cell.length_c   1.000
_cell.angle_alpha   90.00
_cell.angle_beta   90.00
_cell.angle_gamma   90.00
#
_symmetry.space_group_name_H-M   'P 1'
#
loop_
_entity.id
_entity.type
_entity.pdbx_description
1 polymer ?
#
loop_
_entity_poly.entity_id
_entity_poly.type
_entity_poly.pdbx_seq_one_letter_code
_entity_poly.pdbx_strand_id
1 'polypeptide(L)'
;MALTGIIPAAGKATRMGELGSRLPKALIEIEDLTLLERSIESVKALGVSRVVVVVGHLGNEIVEFLSARDFGIEISTVQQEKPLGLAHAIATAAPQIEDDFVVLCPDNIYTDDGDLTRARDIFTSRRPAFILLATVTPNTQRDRKSFCTSAHRNLDANLYDYRNQKDNASGVGINSTGCVFFKHAALEFLPSFSNHNREHIFRDYLDAIAAEQDSLIYLLRGMRYDFSESQDVAAYVELQNLLRKTSAQGVSAILINERGQVLLQQRDDNPAIRYPGHWSLFGGSIEDGESASAAAAREVKEEIDFDMTNFGLFREFVQNNKREFAFVGELSAELHELTLSEGQGMNLFYPSQLHELLIRPDDKETLREYFGA
;
A
#
# COMPACT_ATOMS: atom_id res chain seq x y z
N MET A 1 1.91 1.59 25.73
CA MET A 1 0.47 1.59 25.42
C MET A 1 0.13 0.20 24.95
N ALA A 2 -0.84 -0.47 25.57
CA ALA A 2 -1.24 -1.79 25.11
C ALA A 2 -1.97 -1.67 23.76
N LEU A 3 -1.76 -2.61 22.88
CA LEU A 3 -2.36 -2.69 21.56
C LEU A 3 -2.81 -4.13 21.30
N THR A 4 -4.05 -4.32 20.87
CA THR A 4 -4.58 -5.63 20.47
C THR A 4 -4.51 -5.79 18.95
N GLY A 5 -3.97 -6.93 18.47
CA GLY A 5 -4.00 -7.27 17.05
C GLY A 5 -5.29 -7.99 16.68
N ILE A 6 -5.92 -7.63 15.57
CA ILE A 6 -7.08 -8.33 14.99
C ILE A 6 -6.70 -8.82 13.61
N ILE A 7 -6.81 -10.13 13.38
CA ILE A 7 -6.57 -10.75 12.09
C ILE A 7 -7.89 -11.36 11.57
N PRO A 8 -8.55 -10.71 10.60
CA PRO A 8 -9.82 -11.18 10.03
C PRO A 8 -9.59 -12.30 9.01
N ALA A 9 -9.64 -13.55 9.44
CA ALA A 9 -9.43 -14.75 8.64
C ALA A 9 -10.73 -15.50 8.25
N ALA A 10 -11.91 -14.86 8.37
CA ALA A 10 -13.21 -15.48 8.16
C ALA A 10 -13.69 -15.53 6.69
N GLY A 11 -12.90 -15.05 5.74
CA GLY A 11 -13.25 -14.92 4.33
C GLY A 11 -13.44 -16.28 3.64
N LYS A 12 -14.43 -16.38 2.72
CA LYS A 12 -14.74 -17.63 1.97
C LYS A 12 -13.75 -17.95 0.84
N ALA A 13 -12.77 -17.09 0.56
CA ALA A 13 -11.77 -17.28 -0.49
C ALA A 13 -12.35 -17.68 -1.89
N THR A 14 -13.54 -17.18 -2.24
CA THR A 14 -14.27 -17.61 -3.46
C THR A 14 -13.52 -17.33 -4.76
N ARG A 15 -12.65 -16.31 -4.78
CA ARG A 15 -11.80 -15.96 -5.92
C ARG A 15 -10.56 -16.85 -6.07
N MET A 16 -10.25 -17.67 -5.07
CA MET A 16 -9.13 -18.61 -5.07
C MET A 16 -9.47 -19.95 -5.77
N GLY A 17 -10.68 -20.11 -6.30
CA GLY A 17 -11.12 -21.31 -7.01
C GLY A 17 -11.06 -22.57 -6.12
N GLU A 18 -10.53 -23.68 -6.67
CA GLU A 18 -10.43 -24.95 -5.94
C GLU A 18 -9.57 -24.86 -4.68
N LEU A 19 -8.52 -24.05 -4.69
CA LEU A 19 -7.64 -23.87 -3.52
C LEU A 19 -8.43 -23.33 -2.33
N GLY A 20 -9.24 -22.29 -2.55
CA GLY A 20 -10.04 -21.65 -1.49
C GLY A 20 -11.20 -22.52 -0.98
N SER A 21 -11.60 -23.57 -1.71
CA SER A 21 -12.63 -24.51 -1.25
C SER A 21 -12.08 -25.59 -0.30
N ARG A 22 -10.76 -25.82 -0.31
CA ARG A 22 -10.10 -26.89 0.45
C ARG A 22 -9.26 -26.38 1.61
N LEU A 23 -8.79 -25.14 1.52
CA LEU A 23 -7.88 -24.55 2.51
C LEU A 23 -8.32 -23.11 2.80
N PRO A 24 -8.36 -22.68 4.08
CA PRO A 24 -8.53 -21.28 4.42
C PRO A 24 -7.46 -20.44 3.74
N LYS A 25 -7.83 -19.30 3.14
CA LYS A 25 -6.88 -18.40 2.46
C LYS A 25 -5.71 -18.03 3.36
N ALA A 26 -5.98 -17.79 4.65
CA ALA A 26 -4.97 -17.44 5.64
C ALA A 26 -3.89 -18.53 5.87
N LEU A 27 -4.18 -19.79 5.52
CA LEU A 27 -3.24 -20.93 5.63
C LEU A 27 -2.52 -21.25 4.32
N ILE A 28 -2.67 -20.44 3.27
CA ILE A 28 -1.86 -20.58 2.07
C ILE A 28 -0.40 -20.27 2.42
N GLU A 29 0.47 -21.21 2.09
CA GLU A 29 1.92 -21.06 2.28
C GLU A 29 2.54 -20.28 1.13
N ILE A 30 3.38 -19.32 1.48
CA ILE A 30 4.22 -18.56 0.55
C ILE A 30 5.62 -18.56 1.14
N GLU A 31 6.58 -19.19 0.47
CA GLU A 31 7.97 -19.31 0.94
C GLU A 31 8.06 -19.83 2.38
N ASP A 32 7.69 -20.93 2.77
CA ASP A 32 7.84 -21.58 4.07
C ASP A 32 6.97 -21.02 5.24
N LEU A 33 6.19 -19.97 5.00
CA LEU A 33 5.27 -19.41 6.01
C LEU A 33 3.87 -19.22 5.42
N THR A 34 2.85 -19.54 6.22
CA THR A 34 1.47 -19.20 5.86
C THR A 34 1.23 -17.69 5.93
N LEU A 35 0.23 -17.20 5.19
CA LEU A 35 -0.20 -15.80 5.26
C LEU A 35 -0.59 -15.40 6.70
N LEU A 36 -1.16 -16.33 7.47
CA LEU A 36 -1.52 -16.12 8.87
C LEU A 36 -0.28 -15.95 9.76
N GLU A 37 0.74 -16.81 9.61
CA GLU A 37 2.02 -16.68 10.34
C GLU A 37 2.67 -15.34 10.06
N ARG A 38 2.76 -14.94 8.79
CA ARG A 38 3.30 -13.63 8.41
C ARG A 38 2.54 -12.47 9.06
N SER A 39 1.21 -12.57 9.13
CA SER A 39 0.39 -11.54 9.75
C SER A 39 0.58 -11.48 11.26
N ILE A 40 0.71 -12.65 11.92
CA ILE A 40 1.00 -12.72 13.36
C ILE A 40 2.37 -12.11 13.64
N GLU A 41 3.41 -12.46 12.88
CA GLU A 41 4.74 -11.87 13.06
C GLU A 41 4.74 -10.35 12.80
N SER A 42 4.01 -9.89 11.78
CA SER A 42 3.88 -8.45 11.51
C SER A 42 3.26 -7.68 12.68
N VAL A 43 2.16 -8.18 13.26
CA VAL A 43 1.53 -7.50 14.42
C VAL A 43 2.36 -7.63 15.69
N LYS A 44 3.09 -8.74 15.90
CA LYS A 44 4.08 -8.87 16.99
C LYS A 44 5.16 -7.81 16.91
N ALA A 45 5.71 -7.57 15.71
CA ALA A 45 6.72 -6.53 15.49
C ALA A 45 6.20 -5.12 15.83
N LEU A 46 4.88 -4.91 15.79
CA LEU A 46 4.23 -3.67 16.25
C LEU A 46 4.09 -3.56 17.78
N GLY A 47 4.49 -4.58 18.52
CA GLY A 47 4.44 -4.59 19.99
C GLY A 47 3.03 -4.83 20.55
N VAL A 48 2.17 -5.54 19.82
CA VAL A 48 0.85 -5.95 20.35
C VAL A 48 1.03 -6.94 21.52
N SER A 49 0.14 -6.88 22.50
CA SER A 49 0.17 -7.76 23.67
C SER A 49 -0.57 -9.07 23.44
N ARG A 50 -1.57 -9.07 22.56
CA ARG A 50 -2.38 -10.24 22.19
C ARG A 50 -2.96 -10.09 20.79
N VAL A 51 -3.35 -11.23 20.19
CA VAL A 51 -3.99 -11.31 18.87
C VAL A 51 -5.35 -12.01 18.97
N VAL A 52 -6.36 -11.41 18.36
CA VAL A 52 -7.69 -12.01 18.15
C VAL A 52 -7.81 -12.39 16.68
N VAL A 53 -7.86 -13.68 16.38
CA VAL A 53 -8.08 -14.20 15.02
C VAL A 53 -9.56 -14.42 14.81
N VAL A 54 -10.16 -13.70 13.89
CA VAL A 54 -11.58 -13.88 13.55
C VAL A 54 -11.68 -14.97 12.49
N VAL A 55 -12.23 -16.11 12.87
CA VAL A 55 -12.38 -17.29 12.01
C VAL A 55 -13.80 -17.42 11.46
N GLY A 56 -14.00 -18.14 10.38
CA GLY A 56 -15.30 -18.31 9.73
C GLY A 56 -15.38 -19.58 8.90
N HIS A 57 -15.46 -19.47 7.59
CA HIS A 57 -15.44 -20.63 6.70
C HIS A 57 -14.11 -21.40 6.85
N LEU A 58 -14.18 -22.72 7.04
CA LEU A 58 -13.02 -23.57 7.36
C LEU A 58 -12.26 -23.08 8.61
N GLY A 59 -12.98 -22.53 9.60
CA GLY A 59 -12.36 -21.95 10.79
C GLY A 59 -11.69 -22.98 11.71
N ASN A 60 -12.15 -24.23 11.68
CA ASN A 60 -11.56 -25.31 12.49
C ASN A 60 -10.12 -25.59 12.09
N GLU A 61 -9.79 -25.54 10.80
CA GLU A 61 -8.42 -25.71 10.29
C GLU A 61 -7.49 -24.61 10.81
N ILE A 62 -8.00 -23.38 10.91
CA ILE A 62 -7.23 -22.26 11.49
C ILE A 62 -7.03 -22.49 13.01
N VAL A 63 -8.07 -22.91 13.72
CA VAL A 63 -7.98 -23.18 15.18
C VAL A 63 -7.00 -24.31 15.46
N GLU A 64 -7.06 -25.41 14.69
CA GLU A 64 -6.12 -26.52 14.79
C GLU A 64 -4.68 -26.07 14.49
N PHE A 65 -4.48 -25.29 13.41
CA PHE A 65 -3.19 -24.73 13.03
C PHE A 65 -2.58 -23.88 14.14
N LEU A 66 -3.38 -22.98 14.74
CA LEU A 66 -2.94 -22.11 15.83
C LEU A 66 -2.63 -22.89 17.12
N SER A 67 -3.45 -23.88 17.46
CA SER A 67 -3.26 -24.69 18.68
C SER A 67 -2.04 -25.61 18.62
N ALA A 68 -1.60 -25.98 17.42
CA ALA A 68 -0.44 -26.84 17.20
C ALA A 68 0.91 -26.11 17.27
N ARG A 69 0.92 -24.78 17.44
CA ARG A 69 2.13 -23.93 17.35
C ARG A 69 2.21 -22.94 18.51
N ASP A 70 3.43 -22.64 18.92
CA ASP A 70 3.72 -21.54 19.85
C ASP A 70 4.22 -20.33 19.05
N PHE A 71 3.44 -19.25 19.07
CA PHE A 71 3.80 -17.99 18.42
C PHE A 71 4.48 -16.99 19.37
N GLY A 72 4.69 -17.35 20.63
CA GLY A 72 5.28 -16.46 21.64
C GLY A 72 4.42 -15.22 21.95
N ILE A 73 3.13 -15.29 21.70
CA ILE A 73 2.14 -14.23 21.98
C ILE A 73 0.79 -14.90 22.30
N GLU A 74 -0.02 -14.27 23.13
CA GLU A 74 -1.38 -14.73 23.40
C GLU A 74 -2.24 -14.62 22.14
N ILE A 75 -2.85 -15.74 21.70
CA ILE A 75 -3.76 -15.79 20.57
C ILE A 75 -5.10 -16.37 21.03
N SER A 76 -6.17 -15.67 20.70
CA SER A 76 -7.52 -16.15 20.86
C SER A 76 -8.25 -16.16 19.52
N THR A 77 -9.31 -16.96 19.42
CA THR A 77 -10.15 -17.04 18.22
C THR A 77 -11.59 -16.68 18.54
N VAL A 78 -12.26 -16.03 17.58
CA VAL A 78 -13.70 -15.75 17.64
C VAL A 78 -14.35 -16.14 16.32
N GLN A 79 -15.54 -16.75 16.39
CA GLN A 79 -16.27 -17.22 15.22
C GLN A 79 -17.14 -16.13 14.61
N GLN A 80 -16.91 -15.79 13.36
CA GLN A 80 -17.78 -14.95 12.55
C GLN A 80 -18.79 -15.84 11.80
N GLU A 81 -19.99 -15.99 12.33
CA GLU A 81 -21.03 -16.87 11.77
C GLU A 81 -21.46 -16.47 10.35
N LYS A 82 -21.51 -15.17 10.07
CA LYS A 82 -21.91 -14.63 8.78
C LYS A 82 -20.80 -13.72 8.22
N PRO A 83 -20.29 -13.96 7.00
CA PRO A 83 -19.22 -13.16 6.40
C PRO A 83 -19.78 -11.82 5.88
N LEU A 84 -20.09 -10.88 6.79
CA LEU A 84 -20.63 -9.57 6.47
C LEU A 84 -19.55 -8.48 6.29
N GLY A 85 -18.29 -8.88 6.07
CA GLY A 85 -17.19 -7.97 5.80
C GLY A 85 -16.37 -7.57 7.01
N LEU A 86 -15.40 -6.64 6.80
CA LEU A 86 -14.37 -6.31 7.78
C LEU A 86 -14.93 -5.63 9.03
N ALA A 87 -15.85 -4.67 8.88
CA ALA A 87 -16.48 -4.04 10.06
C ALA A 87 -17.21 -5.04 10.94
N HIS A 88 -17.86 -6.06 10.35
CA HIS A 88 -18.49 -7.12 11.13
C HIS A 88 -17.48 -8.05 11.81
N ALA A 89 -16.32 -8.30 11.19
CA ALA A 89 -15.23 -9.03 11.83
C ALA A 89 -14.70 -8.27 13.06
N ILE A 90 -14.54 -6.96 12.97
CA ILE A 90 -14.18 -6.09 14.11
C ILE A 90 -15.25 -6.18 15.22
N ALA A 91 -16.53 -6.07 14.85
CA ALA A 91 -17.64 -6.18 15.82
C ALA A 91 -17.68 -7.56 16.50
N THR A 92 -17.33 -8.64 15.78
CA THR A 92 -17.24 -9.99 16.34
C THR A 92 -16.09 -10.09 17.35
N ALA A 93 -14.97 -9.42 17.10
CA ALA A 93 -13.81 -9.39 18.00
C ALA A 93 -14.00 -8.40 19.19
N ALA A 94 -14.88 -7.41 19.06
CA ALA A 94 -15.04 -6.31 20.03
C ALA A 94 -15.12 -6.74 21.52
N PRO A 95 -15.82 -7.83 21.91
CA PRO A 95 -15.84 -8.28 23.30
C PRO A 95 -14.48 -8.68 23.89
N GLN A 96 -13.46 -8.89 23.05
CA GLN A 96 -12.10 -9.26 23.45
C GLN A 96 -11.11 -8.09 23.30
N ILE A 97 -11.56 -6.91 22.90
CA ILE A 97 -10.73 -5.72 22.70
C ILE A 97 -10.89 -4.83 23.93
N GLU A 98 -9.82 -4.65 24.69
CA GLU A 98 -9.80 -3.81 25.89
C GLU A 98 -9.01 -2.51 25.71
N ASP A 99 -8.14 -2.49 24.71
CA ASP A 99 -7.21 -1.40 24.40
C ASP A 99 -7.43 -0.87 22.98
N ASP A 100 -6.61 0.09 22.56
CA ASP A 100 -6.48 0.44 21.15
C ASP A 100 -6.08 -0.79 20.35
N PHE A 101 -6.41 -0.83 19.07
CA PHE A 101 -6.20 -2.04 18.28
C PHE A 101 -5.73 -1.77 16.88
N VAL A 102 -5.05 -2.77 16.29
CA VAL A 102 -4.67 -2.79 14.88
C VAL A 102 -5.38 -3.95 14.19
N VAL A 103 -6.01 -3.66 13.06
CA VAL A 103 -6.54 -4.67 12.14
C VAL A 103 -5.53 -4.90 11.04
N LEU A 104 -5.18 -6.16 10.77
CA LEU A 104 -4.30 -6.55 9.68
C LEU A 104 -4.93 -7.71 8.90
N CYS A 105 -5.36 -7.45 7.66
CA CYS A 105 -5.92 -8.48 6.80
C CYS A 105 -4.81 -9.47 6.38
N PRO A 106 -5.02 -10.80 6.57
CA PRO A 106 -3.96 -11.80 6.39
C PRO A 106 -3.61 -12.08 4.93
N ASP A 107 -4.35 -11.53 3.98
CA ASP A 107 -4.11 -11.69 2.55
C ASP A 107 -3.11 -10.68 1.99
N ASN A 108 -2.38 -9.97 2.84
CA ASN A 108 -1.42 -8.97 2.43
C ASN A 108 -0.03 -9.26 2.98
N ILE A 109 0.98 -9.16 2.12
CA ILE A 109 2.40 -9.12 2.53
C ILE A 109 2.90 -7.70 2.28
N TYR A 110 3.51 -7.11 3.31
CA TYR A 110 4.14 -5.79 3.23
C TYR A 110 5.64 -5.97 3.08
N THR A 111 6.27 -5.24 2.16
CA THR A 111 7.73 -5.15 2.15
C THR A 111 8.16 -4.27 3.31
N ASP A 112 9.20 -4.71 4.03
CA ASP A 112 9.64 -4.02 5.24
C ASP A 112 10.49 -2.78 4.89
N ASP A 113 9.84 -1.65 4.73
CA ASP A 113 10.48 -0.33 4.68
C ASP A 113 10.23 0.46 6.00
N GLY A 114 9.87 -0.24 7.07
CA GLY A 114 9.51 0.35 8.37
C GLY A 114 8.17 1.07 8.40
N ASP A 115 7.35 0.93 7.38
CA ASP A 115 6.08 1.66 7.23
C ASP A 115 5.07 1.33 8.34
N LEU A 116 4.90 0.05 8.67
CA LEU A 116 3.99 -0.36 9.74
C LEU A 116 4.42 0.23 11.09
N THR A 117 5.72 0.24 11.37
CA THR A 117 6.29 0.82 12.60
C THR A 117 6.11 2.33 12.62
N ARG A 118 6.37 3.04 11.51
CA ARG A 118 6.13 4.49 11.41
C ARG A 118 4.65 4.84 11.61
N ALA A 119 3.74 4.09 11.01
CA ALA A 119 2.30 4.28 11.20
C ALA A 119 1.88 4.09 12.66
N ARG A 120 2.40 3.06 13.35
CA ARG A 120 2.21 2.86 14.80
C ARG A 120 2.74 4.04 15.61
N ASP A 121 3.93 4.53 15.32
CA ASP A 121 4.56 5.63 16.06
C ASP A 121 3.77 6.94 15.87
N ILE A 122 3.27 7.20 14.66
CA ILE A 122 2.37 8.32 14.39
C ILE A 122 1.06 8.14 15.15
N PHE A 123 0.47 6.94 15.13
CA PHE A 123 -0.76 6.64 15.87
C PHE A 123 -0.58 6.88 17.37
N THR A 124 0.56 6.46 17.93
CA THR A 124 0.88 6.61 19.36
C THR A 124 1.11 8.07 19.72
N SER A 125 1.81 8.85 18.89
CA SER A 125 2.18 10.24 19.19
C SER A 125 1.06 11.24 18.90
N ARG A 126 0.35 11.10 17.77
CA ARG A 126 -0.71 12.05 17.35
C ARG A 126 -2.10 11.66 17.87
N ARG A 127 -2.30 10.41 18.26
CA ARG A 127 -3.57 9.91 18.81
C ARG A 127 -4.81 10.21 17.94
N PRO A 128 -4.78 9.99 16.61
CA PRO A 128 -5.98 10.08 15.79
C PRO A 128 -6.97 9.00 16.16
N ALA A 129 -8.23 9.10 15.75
CA ALA A 129 -9.23 8.03 15.96
C ALA A 129 -8.85 6.76 15.20
N PHE A 130 -8.32 6.92 13.98
CA PHE A 130 -7.68 5.82 13.25
C PHE A 130 -6.57 6.33 12.32
N ILE A 131 -5.68 5.41 11.92
CA ILE A 131 -4.78 5.58 10.77
C ILE A 131 -5.03 4.43 9.80
N LEU A 132 -5.53 4.76 8.61
CA LEU A 132 -5.69 3.84 7.49
C LEU A 132 -4.40 3.79 6.67
N LEU A 133 -3.82 2.61 6.50
CA LEU A 133 -2.68 2.44 5.63
C LEU A 133 -3.15 2.26 4.17
N ALA A 134 -2.48 2.94 3.26
CA ALA A 134 -2.80 2.95 1.84
C ALA A 134 -1.56 2.73 0.98
N THR A 135 -1.76 2.22 -0.23
CA THR A 135 -0.74 2.12 -1.28
C THR A 135 -1.14 2.95 -2.49
N VAL A 136 -0.16 3.32 -3.30
CA VAL A 136 -0.43 3.87 -4.64
C VAL A 136 -1.22 2.85 -5.46
N THR A 137 -2.19 3.33 -6.23
CA THR A 137 -2.94 2.53 -7.19
C THR A 137 -2.85 3.13 -8.59
N PRO A 138 -2.74 2.30 -9.65
CA PRO A 138 -2.81 2.77 -11.02
C PRO A 138 -4.11 3.51 -11.30
N ASN A 139 -4.06 4.55 -12.15
CA ASN A 139 -5.27 5.26 -12.58
C ASN A 139 -6.31 4.34 -13.23
N THR A 140 -5.84 3.28 -13.91
CA THR A 140 -6.68 2.27 -14.56
C THR A 140 -7.43 1.36 -13.61
N GLN A 141 -6.98 1.27 -12.35
CA GLN A 141 -7.58 0.42 -11.31
C GLN A 141 -8.36 1.21 -10.26
N ARG A 142 -8.58 2.51 -10.50
CA ARG A 142 -9.39 3.33 -9.60
C ARG A 142 -10.84 2.87 -9.65
N ASP A 143 -11.36 2.49 -8.51
CA ASP A 143 -12.75 2.11 -8.29
C ASP A 143 -13.37 2.99 -7.19
N ARG A 144 -14.58 2.65 -6.74
CA ARG A 144 -15.26 3.38 -5.66
C ARG A 144 -14.57 3.27 -4.29
N LYS A 145 -13.55 2.42 -4.16
CA LYS A 145 -12.74 2.24 -2.93
C LYS A 145 -11.44 3.04 -2.97
N SER A 146 -11.13 3.63 -4.13
CA SER A 146 -9.92 4.43 -4.33
C SER A 146 -10.12 5.86 -3.83
N PHE A 147 -9.07 6.41 -3.27
CA PHE A 147 -8.97 7.82 -2.91
C PHE A 147 -8.01 8.52 -3.86
N CYS A 148 -8.05 9.84 -3.90
CA CYS A 148 -6.98 10.64 -4.51
C CYS A 148 -6.40 11.56 -3.47
N THR A 149 -5.07 11.63 -3.44
CA THR A 149 -4.38 12.55 -2.56
C THR A 149 -4.68 14.01 -2.95
N SER A 150 -4.65 14.88 -1.96
CA SER A 150 -4.79 16.33 -2.16
C SER A 150 -3.55 17.00 -1.59
N ALA A 151 -2.68 17.54 -2.46
CA ALA A 151 -1.43 18.18 -2.10
C ALA A 151 -1.57 19.31 -1.06
N HIS A 152 -2.71 19.98 -1.03
CA HIS A 152 -2.92 21.13 -0.14
C HIS A 152 -3.18 20.79 1.33
N ARG A 153 -3.32 19.53 1.70
CA ARG A 153 -3.63 19.12 3.08
C ARG A 153 -2.81 17.95 3.58
N ASN A 154 -1.58 17.94 3.19
CA ASN A 154 -0.59 17.05 3.72
C ASN A 154 -0.13 17.54 5.09
N LEU A 155 -0.20 16.68 6.07
CA LEU A 155 0.16 17.00 7.45
C LEU A 155 1.64 16.77 7.72
N ASP A 156 2.25 15.87 6.95
CA ASP A 156 3.65 15.42 7.06
C ASP A 156 3.93 14.45 5.93
N ALA A 157 5.20 14.06 5.73
CA ALA A 157 5.57 13.09 4.70
C ALA A 157 4.68 11.84 4.74
N ASN A 158 4.00 11.56 3.65
CA ASN A 158 3.07 10.43 3.45
C ASN A 158 1.85 10.39 4.40
N LEU A 159 1.51 11.49 5.07
CA LEU A 159 0.39 11.54 6.01
C LEU A 159 -0.68 12.53 5.54
N TYR A 160 -1.92 12.06 5.42
CA TYR A 160 -3.07 12.82 4.91
C TYR A 160 -4.22 12.81 5.91
N ASP A 161 -4.98 13.91 5.96
CA ASP A 161 -6.27 13.92 6.65
C ASP A 161 -7.29 13.09 5.85
N TYR A 162 -7.92 12.11 6.49
CA TYR A 162 -8.87 11.20 5.84
C TYR A 162 -10.06 11.95 5.19
N ARG A 163 -10.61 12.97 5.85
CA ARG A 163 -11.77 13.74 5.38
C ARG A 163 -11.51 14.57 4.12
N ASN A 164 -10.26 14.84 3.80
CA ASN A 164 -9.88 15.71 2.70
C ASN A 164 -9.55 14.95 1.41
N GLN A 165 -9.65 13.64 1.43
CA GLN A 165 -9.41 12.83 0.24
C GLN A 165 -10.64 12.82 -0.67
N LYS A 166 -10.42 13.01 -1.97
CA LYS A 166 -11.47 13.09 -2.98
C LYS A 166 -11.52 11.80 -3.79
N ASP A 167 -12.73 11.32 -4.06
CA ASP A 167 -12.93 10.23 -5.00
C ASP A 167 -12.75 10.73 -6.43
N ASN A 168 -12.01 9.97 -7.25
CA ASN A 168 -11.83 10.23 -8.69
C ASN A 168 -11.30 11.63 -9.05
N ALA A 169 -10.61 12.33 -8.15
CA ALA A 169 -9.95 13.60 -8.46
C ALA A 169 -8.63 13.39 -9.21
N SER A 170 -8.05 14.47 -9.76
CA SER A 170 -6.66 14.49 -10.22
C SER A 170 -5.72 14.32 -9.02
N GLY A 171 -4.54 13.75 -9.24
CA GLY A 171 -3.54 13.48 -8.21
C GLY A 171 -3.15 12.01 -8.16
N VAL A 172 -2.40 11.62 -7.14
CA VAL A 172 -1.99 10.23 -6.93
C VAL A 172 -3.16 9.42 -6.40
N GLY A 173 -3.54 8.36 -7.12
CA GLY A 173 -4.55 7.41 -6.67
C GLY A 173 -4.01 6.52 -5.56
N ILE A 174 -4.81 6.25 -4.53
CA ILE A 174 -4.45 5.39 -3.41
C ILE A 174 -5.58 4.45 -3.03
N ASN A 175 -5.24 3.24 -2.61
CA ASN A 175 -6.17 2.23 -2.10
C ASN A 175 -5.81 1.80 -0.69
N SER A 176 -6.83 1.48 0.11
CA SER A 176 -6.65 0.85 1.42
C SER A 176 -5.92 -0.49 1.30
N THR A 177 -5.03 -0.75 2.25
CA THR A 177 -4.27 -2.01 2.34
C THR A 177 -4.92 -3.07 3.22
N GLY A 178 -6.04 -2.76 3.89
CA GLY A 178 -6.61 -3.63 4.92
C GLY A 178 -5.84 -3.64 6.23
N CYS A 179 -4.90 -2.68 6.43
CA CYS A 179 -4.27 -2.42 7.72
C CYS A 179 -4.75 -1.09 8.28
N VAL A 180 -5.27 -1.10 9.51
CA VAL A 180 -5.78 0.12 10.17
C VAL A 180 -5.53 0.05 11.66
N PHE A 181 -4.96 1.12 12.22
CA PHE A 181 -4.86 1.33 13.66
C PHE A 181 -6.06 2.13 14.15
N PHE A 182 -6.67 1.71 15.24
CA PHE A 182 -7.86 2.33 15.82
C PHE A 182 -7.67 2.62 17.31
N LYS A 183 -8.20 3.75 17.78
CA LYS A 183 -8.51 3.90 19.20
C LYS A 183 -9.62 2.94 19.62
N HIS A 184 -9.59 2.50 20.86
CA HIS A 184 -10.67 1.69 21.43
C HIS A 184 -12.06 2.32 21.24
N ALA A 185 -12.19 3.63 21.43
CA ALA A 185 -13.42 4.39 21.23
C ALA A 185 -14.04 4.25 19.84
N ALA A 186 -13.27 3.84 18.82
CA ALA A 186 -13.80 3.57 17.49
C ALA A 186 -14.87 2.46 17.49
N LEU A 187 -14.86 1.56 18.47
CA LEU A 187 -15.87 0.49 18.59
C LEU A 187 -17.30 1.04 18.81
N GLU A 188 -17.45 2.24 19.32
CA GLU A 188 -18.74 2.90 19.52
C GLU A 188 -19.44 3.27 18.20
N PHE A 189 -18.66 3.40 17.11
CA PHE A 189 -19.17 3.72 15.78
C PHE A 189 -19.54 2.50 14.95
N LEU A 190 -19.40 1.28 15.49
CA LEU A 190 -19.71 0.07 14.74
C LEU A 190 -21.19 0.06 14.30
N PRO A 191 -21.47 -0.15 13.00
CA PRO A 191 -22.82 -0.09 12.47
C PRO A 191 -23.66 -1.29 12.94
N SER A 192 -24.99 -1.14 12.90
CA SER A 192 -25.91 -2.29 13.06
C SER A 192 -25.89 -3.14 11.79
N PHE A 193 -25.65 -4.43 11.92
CA PHE A 193 -25.50 -5.38 10.80
C PHE A 193 -26.82 -6.05 10.35
N SER A 194 -27.96 -5.57 10.81
CA SER A 194 -29.27 -6.24 10.62
C SER A 194 -29.79 -6.21 9.17
N ASN A 195 -29.39 -5.27 8.30
CA ASN A 195 -30.04 -5.05 6.99
C ASN A 195 -29.13 -4.55 5.85
N HIS A 196 -27.81 -4.78 5.83
CA HIS A 196 -26.94 -4.08 4.88
C HIS A 196 -26.26 -4.98 3.83
N ASN A 197 -26.09 -4.42 2.64
CA ASN A 197 -25.33 -4.97 1.53
C ASN A 197 -23.82 -4.78 1.79
N ARG A 198 -23.01 -5.82 1.62
CA ARG A 198 -21.69 -6.08 2.22
C ARG A 198 -20.54 -5.11 1.91
N GLU A 199 -20.57 -4.37 0.81
CA GLU A 199 -19.34 -3.72 0.29
C GLU A 199 -19.07 -2.32 0.86
N HIS A 200 -20.09 -1.62 1.35
CA HIS A 200 -19.95 -0.24 1.81
C HIS A 200 -19.73 -0.10 3.33
N ILE A 201 -20.05 -1.13 4.11
CA ILE A 201 -20.11 -1.07 5.58
C ILE A 201 -18.78 -0.64 6.21
N PHE A 202 -17.62 -1.08 5.68
CA PHE A 202 -16.33 -0.72 6.28
C PHE A 202 -15.98 0.74 5.99
N ARG A 203 -16.24 1.24 4.78
CA ARG A 203 -16.04 2.65 4.46
C ARG A 203 -17.00 3.54 5.25
N ASP A 204 -18.29 3.17 5.32
CA ASP A 204 -19.29 3.90 6.11
C ASP A 204 -18.88 3.96 7.59
N TYR A 205 -18.27 2.90 8.12
CA TYR A 205 -17.72 2.88 9.48
C TYR A 205 -16.57 3.89 9.65
N LEU A 206 -15.61 3.92 8.73
CA LEU A 206 -14.52 4.90 8.75
C LEU A 206 -15.04 6.33 8.59
N ASP A 207 -16.00 6.55 7.70
CA ASP A 207 -16.61 7.85 7.44
C ASP A 207 -17.37 8.36 8.67
N ALA A 208 -18.07 7.48 9.40
CA ALA A 208 -18.76 7.83 10.64
C ALA A 208 -17.77 8.30 11.73
N ILE A 209 -16.65 7.59 11.92
CA ILE A 209 -15.61 8.00 12.85
C ILE A 209 -15.00 9.35 12.43
N ALA A 210 -14.65 9.47 11.16
CA ALA A 210 -13.99 10.67 10.63
C ALA A 210 -14.88 11.92 10.63
N ALA A 211 -16.21 11.74 10.64
CA ALA A 211 -17.14 12.86 10.78
C ALA A 211 -17.01 13.59 12.13
N GLU A 212 -16.65 12.86 13.19
CA GLU A 212 -16.59 13.37 14.56
C GLU A 212 -15.17 13.53 15.09
N GLN A 213 -14.22 12.73 14.58
CA GLN A 213 -12.87 12.65 15.16
C GLN A 213 -11.80 12.75 14.06
N ASP A 214 -10.63 13.30 14.44
CA ASP A 214 -9.48 13.37 13.54
C ASP A 214 -9.00 11.98 13.17
N SER A 215 -8.87 11.76 11.86
CA SER A 215 -8.55 10.47 11.27
C SER A 215 -7.59 10.64 10.10
N LEU A 216 -6.65 9.73 9.96
CA LEU A 216 -5.52 9.89 9.06
C LEU A 216 -5.43 8.75 8.04
N ILE A 217 -4.81 9.03 6.91
CA ILE A 217 -4.29 8.05 5.96
C ILE A 217 -2.78 8.14 5.96
N TYR A 218 -2.10 7.00 6.04
CA TYR A 218 -0.67 6.88 5.86
C TYR A 218 -0.37 6.13 4.57
N LEU A 219 0.32 6.80 3.64
CA LEU A 219 0.74 6.23 2.37
C LEU A 219 2.03 5.43 2.56
N LEU A 220 1.99 4.13 2.31
CA LEU A 220 3.16 3.26 2.39
C LEU A 220 4.21 3.67 1.36
N ARG A 221 5.48 3.61 1.73
CA ARG A 221 6.62 3.76 0.83
C ARG A 221 7.05 2.43 0.22
N GLY A 222 6.83 1.34 0.95
CA GLY A 222 7.08 -0.02 0.47
C GLY A 222 5.93 -0.61 -0.32
N MET A 223 6.16 -1.80 -0.87
CA MET A 223 5.16 -2.55 -1.62
C MET A 223 4.23 -3.33 -0.69
N ARG A 224 2.97 -3.46 -1.11
CA ARG A 224 2.02 -4.42 -0.59
C ARG A 224 1.67 -5.42 -1.69
N TYR A 225 1.79 -6.70 -1.40
CA TYR A 225 1.28 -7.77 -2.25
C TYR A 225 -0.07 -8.24 -1.72
N ASP A 226 -1.10 -8.20 -2.57
CA ASP A 226 -2.46 -8.64 -2.27
C ASP A 226 -2.69 -10.00 -2.91
N PHE A 227 -3.03 -10.99 -2.12
CA PHE A 227 -3.27 -12.37 -2.57
C PHE A 227 -4.76 -12.67 -2.70
N SER A 228 -5.51 -11.80 -3.35
CA SER A 228 -6.96 -11.94 -3.52
C SER A 228 -7.36 -13.11 -4.44
N GLU A 229 -6.50 -13.49 -5.38
CA GLU A 229 -6.74 -14.54 -6.38
C GLU A 229 -5.57 -15.54 -6.42
N SER A 230 -5.81 -16.74 -6.94
CA SER A 230 -4.76 -17.78 -7.01
C SER A 230 -3.59 -17.39 -7.93
N GLN A 231 -3.83 -16.59 -8.96
CA GLN A 231 -2.80 -16.07 -9.85
C GLN A 231 -1.84 -15.11 -9.14
N ASP A 232 -2.29 -14.42 -8.07
CA ASP A 232 -1.43 -13.49 -7.31
C ASP A 232 -0.30 -14.26 -6.61
N VAL A 233 -0.59 -15.46 -6.10
CA VAL A 233 0.41 -16.34 -5.49
C VAL A 233 1.48 -16.76 -6.51
N ALA A 234 1.04 -17.19 -7.69
CA ALA A 234 1.96 -17.62 -8.76
C ALA A 234 2.84 -16.45 -9.23
N ALA A 235 2.23 -15.29 -9.46
CA ALA A 235 2.94 -14.09 -9.89
C ALA A 235 3.97 -13.63 -8.84
N TYR A 236 3.62 -13.66 -7.55
CA TYR A 236 4.56 -13.34 -6.47
C TYR A 236 5.76 -14.30 -6.43
N VAL A 237 5.51 -15.62 -6.48
CA VAL A 237 6.59 -16.63 -6.46
C VAL A 237 7.50 -16.47 -7.68
N GLU A 238 6.95 -16.22 -8.86
CA GLU A 238 7.72 -15.97 -10.07
C GLU A 238 8.59 -14.71 -9.91
N LEU A 239 8.01 -13.62 -9.44
CA LEU A 239 8.75 -12.37 -9.17
C LEU A 239 9.89 -12.61 -8.17
N GLN A 240 9.65 -13.28 -7.03
CA GLN A 240 10.68 -13.56 -6.04
C GLN A 240 11.83 -14.40 -6.63
N ASN A 241 11.51 -15.38 -7.50
CA ASN A 241 12.53 -16.17 -8.19
C ASN A 241 13.37 -15.36 -9.18
N LEU A 242 12.78 -14.36 -9.83
CA LEU A 242 13.50 -13.42 -10.69
C LEU A 242 14.40 -12.49 -9.86
N LEU A 243 13.87 -11.94 -8.77
CA LEU A 243 14.58 -11.02 -7.86
C LEU A 243 15.83 -11.65 -7.25
N ARG A 244 15.78 -12.93 -6.87
CA ARG A 244 16.95 -13.66 -6.34
C ARG A 244 18.11 -13.78 -7.34
N LYS A 245 17.85 -13.60 -8.63
CA LYS A 245 18.85 -13.72 -9.72
C LYS A 245 19.42 -12.37 -10.14
N THR A 246 18.89 -11.26 -9.63
CA THR A 246 19.28 -9.91 -10.02
C THR A 246 20.09 -9.23 -8.92
N SER A 247 21.25 -8.65 -9.27
CA SER A 247 22.12 -7.95 -8.32
C SER A 247 22.05 -6.42 -8.45
N ALA A 248 21.79 -5.91 -9.65
CA ALA A 248 21.68 -4.47 -9.88
C ALA A 248 20.26 -3.99 -9.56
N GLN A 249 20.14 -2.81 -8.94
CA GLN A 249 18.86 -2.22 -8.56
C GLN A 249 18.77 -0.77 -8.99
N GLY A 250 17.56 -0.32 -9.35
CA GLY A 250 17.31 1.05 -9.75
C GLY A 250 15.93 1.53 -9.33
N VAL A 251 15.77 2.85 -9.42
CA VAL A 251 14.52 3.53 -9.08
C VAL A 251 14.11 4.48 -10.20
N SER A 252 12.80 4.67 -10.33
CA SER A 252 12.21 5.74 -11.15
C SER A 252 11.04 6.38 -10.42
N ALA A 253 10.76 7.66 -10.70
CA ALA A 253 9.70 8.43 -10.06
C ALA A 253 8.74 9.03 -11.10
N ILE A 254 7.45 8.71 -10.97
CA ILE A 254 6.33 9.36 -11.68
C ILE A 254 5.86 10.51 -10.78
N LEU A 255 6.21 11.73 -11.12
CA LEU A 255 5.83 12.93 -10.37
C LEU A 255 4.58 13.57 -11.00
N ILE A 256 3.50 13.69 -10.23
CA ILE A 256 2.19 14.12 -10.71
C ILE A 256 1.74 15.38 -9.96
N ASN A 257 1.42 16.43 -10.71
CA ASN A 257 0.88 17.65 -10.11
C ASN A 257 -0.65 17.57 -9.87
N GLU A 258 -1.22 18.59 -9.24
CA GLU A 258 -2.65 18.67 -8.95
C GLU A 258 -3.56 18.64 -10.17
N ARG A 259 -3.03 19.01 -11.34
CA ARG A 259 -3.76 19.00 -12.62
C ARG A 259 -3.73 17.62 -13.28
N GLY A 260 -3.06 16.63 -12.66
CA GLY A 260 -2.90 15.28 -13.20
C GLY A 260 -1.88 15.20 -14.33
N GLN A 261 -0.99 16.18 -14.46
CA GLN A 261 0.12 16.17 -15.40
C GLN A 261 1.33 15.46 -14.77
N VAL A 262 2.07 14.71 -15.58
CA VAL A 262 3.32 14.07 -15.20
C VAL A 262 4.52 14.92 -15.64
N LEU A 263 5.50 15.05 -14.74
CA LEU A 263 6.77 15.70 -15.05
C LEU A 263 7.72 14.69 -15.68
N LEU A 264 8.27 15.06 -16.84
CA LEU A 264 9.31 14.30 -17.54
C LEU A 264 10.51 15.21 -17.82
N GLN A 265 11.71 14.61 -17.84
CA GLN A 265 12.92 15.25 -18.32
C GLN A 265 13.26 14.80 -19.76
N GLN A 266 13.84 15.69 -20.55
CA GLN A 266 14.42 15.34 -21.84
C GLN A 266 15.91 15.09 -21.66
N ARG A 267 16.34 13.87 -21.95
CA ARG A 267 17.74 13.43 -21.86
C ARG A 267 18.61 14.20 -22.83
N ASP A 268 19.90 14.31 -22.52
CA ASP A 268 20.86 14.94 -23.42
C ASP A 268 20.88 14.30 -24.81
N ASP A 269 21.09 15.10 -25.82
CA ASP A 269 21.27 14.65 -27.20
C ASP A 269 22.74 14.24 -27.44
N ASN A 270 23.28 13.42 -26.54
CA ASN A 270 24.64 12.90 -26.60
C ASN A 270 24.59 11.45 -27.08
N PRO A 271 25.18 11.15 -28.28
CA PRO A 271 25.15 9.79 -28.82
C PRO A 271 25.90 8.76 -27.98
N ALA A 272 26.68 9.17 -26.98
CA ALA A 272 27.37 8.27 -26.06
C ALA A 272 26.44 7.71 -24.97
N ILE A 273 25.30 8.32 -24.71
CA ILE A 273 24.33 7.82 -23.74
C ILE A 273 23.25 6.95 -24.43
N ARG A 274 22.62 6.09 -23.62
CA ARG A 274 21.51 5.27 -24.10
C ARG A 274 20.25 6.13 -24.22
N TYR A 275 19.55 6.09 -25.37
CA TYR A 275 18.35 6.88 -25.65
C TYR A 275 18.57 8.41 -25.59
N PRO A 276 19.45 8.98 -26.41
CA PRO A 276 19.66 10.42 -26.46
C PRO A 276 18.38 11.15 -26.92
N GLY A 277 18.13 12.34 -26.39
CA GLY A 277 16.99 13.19 -26.73
C GLY A 277 15.59 12.65 -26.33
N HIS A 278 15.51 11.45 -25.74
CA HIS A 278 14.23 10.87 -25.29
C HIS A 278 13.74 11.54 -24.01
N TRP A 279 12.43 11.58 -23.86
CA TRP A 279 11.81 11.88 -22.59
C TRP A 279 11.95 10.69 -21.64
N SER A 280 12.16 10.95 -20.34
CA SER A 280 12.31 9.92 -19.31
C SER A 280 11.72 10.36 -17.97
N LEU A 281 11.46 9.39 -17.11
CA LEU A 281 11.24 9.60 -15.69
C LEU A 281 12.56 10.00 -15.01
N PHE A 282 12.46 10.62 -13.85
CA PHE A 282 13.59 10.88 -12.95
C PHE A 282 13.97 9.60 -12.21
N GLY A 283 15.27 9.41 -11.89
CA GLY A 283 15.72 8.24 -11.16
C GLY A 283 17.09 7.72 -11.59
N GLY A 284 17.59 6.77 -10.80
CA GLY A 284 18.94 6.24 -10.98
C GLY A 284 19.18 4.90 -10.29
N SER A 285 20.39 4.71 -9.78
CA SER A 285 20.79 3.46 -9.13
C SER A 285 20.62 3.54 -7.60
N ILE A 286 20.26 2.42 -6.98
CA ILE A 286 20.25 2.29 -5.52
C ILE A 286 21.70 2.10 -5.07
N GLU A 287 22.13 2.86 -4.07
CA GLU A 287 23.44 2.75 -3.45
C GLU A 287 23.48 1.65 -2.38
N ASP A 288 24.70 1.21 -1.99
CA ASP A 288 24.90 0.16 -1.01
C ASP A 288 24.33 0.57 0.37
N GLY A 289 23.39 -0.23 0.88
CA GLY A 289 22.73 0.02 2.17
C GLY A 289 21.58 1.02 2.12
N GLU A 290 21.25 1.55 0.94
CA GLU A 290 20.14 2.46 0.75
C GLU A 290 18.83 1.70 0.48
N SER A 291 17.70 2.18 1.02
CA SER A 291 16.40 1.65 0.64
C SER A 291 15.96 2.22 -0.73
N ALA A 292 15.10 1.49 -1.45
CA ALA A 292 14.59 1.95 -2.74
C ALA A 292 13.84 3.30 -2.62
N SER A 293 13.11 3.51 -1.52
CA SER A 293 12.41 4.76 -1.28
C SER A 293 13.35 5.94 -0.98
N ALA A 294 14.46 5.68 -0.28
CA ALA A 294 15.49 6.68 -0.05
C ALA A 294 16.20 7.06 -1.35
N ALA A 295 16.57 6.06 -2.17
CA ALA A 295 17.17 6.28 -3.49
C ALA A 295 16.26 7.13 -4.40
N ALA A 296 14.96 6.81 -4.46
CA ALA A 296 14.03 7.59 -5.28
C ALA A 296 13.95 9.06 -4.84
N ALA A 297 13.91 9.31 -3.54
CA ALA A 297 13.89 10.68 -3.01
C ALA A 297 15.22 11.42 -3.25
N ARG A 298 16.36 10.73 -3.09
CA ARG A 298 17.69 11.29 -3.36
C ARG A 298 17.85 11.66 -4.84
N GLU A 299 17.55 10.75 -5.75
CA GLU A 299 17.68 10.97 -7.21
C GLU A 299 16.81 12.16 -7.67
N VAL A 300 15.55 12.22 -7.22
CA VAL A 300 14.68 13.38 -7.54
C VAL A 300 15.26 14.69 -6.97
N LYS A 301 15.83 14.65 -5.76
CA LYS A 301 16.46 15.82 -5.15
C LYS A 301 17.70 16.26 -5.94
N GLU A 302 18.54 15.32 -6.38
CA GLU A 302 19.75 15.59 -7.16
C GLU A 302 19.44 16.10 -8.56
N GLU A 303 18.46 15.53 -9.24
CA GLU A 303 18.14 15.87 -10.63
C GLU A 303 17.33 17.16 -10.78
N ILE A 304 16.41 17.50 -9.83
CA ILE A 304 15.52 18.66 -9.98
C ILE A 304 15.38 19.55 -8.73
N ASP A 305 16.21 19.34 -7.69
CA ASP A 305 16.17 20.05 -6.41
C ASP A 305 14.79 20.03 -5.72
N PHE A 306 14.05 18.94 -5.88
CA PHE A 306 12.71 18.76 -5.30
C PHE A 306 12.71 17.73 -4.17
N ASP A 307 12.19 18.11 -3.00
CA ASP A 307 12.02 17.20 -1.87
C ASP A 307 10.75 16.39 -2.02
N MET A 308 10.88 15.17 -2.56
CA MET A 308 9.78 14.24 -2.74
C MET A 308 9.35 13.65 -1.39
N THR A 309 8.35 14.25 -0.75
CA THR A 309 7.88 13.88 0.60
C THR A 309 6.69 12.93 0.58
N ASN A 310 5.83 13.04 -0.44
CA ASN A 310 4.57 12.31 -0.58
C ASN A 310 4.64 11.38 -1.77
N PHE A 311 5.03 10.15 -1.53
CA PHE A 311 5.17 9.14 -2.56
C PHE A 311 5.01 7.72 -2.01
N GLY A 312 4.63 6.81 -2.88
CA GLY A 312 4.53 5.39 -2.59
C GLY A 312 5.07 4.55 -3.72
N LEU A 313 5.48 3.33 -3.42
CA LEU A 313 5.90 2.38 -4.43
C LEU A 313 4.67 1.94 -5.24
N PHE A 314 4.76 2.10 -6.56
CA PHE A 314 3.76 1.68 -7.51
C PHE A 314 3.95 0.23 -7.94
N ARG A 315 5.18 -0.11 -8.33
CA ARG A 315 5.53 -1.46 -8.77
C ARG A 315 7.01 -1.77 -8.56
N GLU A 316 7.26 -3.05 -8.39
CA GLU A 316 8.58 -3.68 -8.45
C GLU A 316 8.61 -4.64 -9.62
N PHE A 317 9.67 -4.62 -10.43
CA PHE A 317 9.79 -5.47 -11.62
C PHE A 317 11.26 -5.76 -11.95
N VAL A 318 11.47 -6.73 -12.82
CA VAL A 318 12.81 -7.04 -13.35
C VAL A 318 12.82 -6.70 -14.83
N GLN A 319 13.77 -5.85 -15.22
CA GLN A 319 13.98 -5.47 -16.61
C GLN A 319 15.47 -5.39 -16.94
N ASN A 320 15.86 -5.91 -18.08
CA ASN A 320 17.28 -5.95 -18.49
C ASN A 320 18.22 -6.54 -17.42
N ASN A 321 17.78 -7.56 -16.69
CA ASN A 321 18.48 -8.20 -15.57
C ASN A 321 18.79 -7.24 -14.39
N LYS A 322 17.98 -6.19 -14.23
CA LYS A 322 18.05 -5.21 -13.14
C LYS A 322 16.71 -5.20 -12.43
N ARG A 323 16.73 -5.18 -11.10
CA ARG A 323 15.55 -4.98 -10.26
C ARG A 323 15.23 -3.50 -10.24
N GLU A 324 14.04 -3.13 -10.64
CA GLU A 324 13.59 -1.75 -10.77
C GLU A 324 12.39 -1.50 -9.85
N PHE A 325 12.37 -0.32 -9.23
CA PHE A 325 11.29 0.15 -8.38
C PHE A 325 10.75 1.45 -8.96
N ALA A 326 9.47 1.45 -9.36
CA ALA A 326 8.80 2.65 -9.82
C ALA A 326 7.95 3.24 -8.69
N PHE A 327 8.25 4.49 -8.32
CA PHE A 327 7.50 5.24 -7.32
C PHE A 327 6.55 6.22 -8.01
N VAL A 328 5.47 6.56 -7.32
CA VAL A 328 4.57 7.65 -7.71
C VAL A 328 4.50 8.64 -6.57
N GLY A 329 4.73 9.91 -6.89
CA GLY A 329 4.75 10.99 -5.91
C GLY A 329 3.98 12.22 -6.37
N GLU A 330 3.59 13.03 -5.40
CA GLU A 330 2.99 14.33 -5.64
C GLU A 330 4.05 15.36 -5.97
N LEU A 331 3.84 16.08 -7.09
CA LEU A 331 4.61 17.27 -7.42
C LEU A 331 3.86 18.51 -6.92
N SER A 332 4.29 19.05 -5.80
CA SER A 332 3.71 20.25 -5.18
C SER A 332 4.35 21.55 -5.68
N ALA A 333 5.49 21.46 -6.38
CA ALA A 333 6.20 22.62 -6.92
C ALA A 333 5.70 22.97 -8.34
N GLU A 334 5.70 24.27 -8.66
CA GLU A 334 5.50 24.72 -10.02
C GLU A 334 6.78 24.53 -10.84
N LEU A 335 6.65 24.34 -12.16
CA LEU A 335 7.78 24.01 -13.04
C LEU A 335 8.95 25.03 -12.94
N HIS A 336 8.66 26.30 -12.72
CA HIS A 336 9.66 27.36 -12.62
C HIS A 336 10.42 27.40 -11.29
N GLU A 337 9.95 26.64 -10.29
CA GLU A 337 10.61 26.51 -8.98
C GLU A 337 11.62 25.36 -8.95
N LEU A 338 11.58 24.49 -9.97
CA LEU A 338 12.47 23.33 -10.11
C LEU A 338 13.76 23.72 -10.82
N THR A 339 14.86 23.11 -10.42
CA THR A 339 16.18 23.31 -11.04
C THR A 339 16.67 22.02 -11.66
N LEU A 340 16.63 21.92 -12.99
CA LEU A 340 17.13 20.74 -13.71
C LEU A 340 18.67 20.70 -13.66
N SER A 341 19.23 19.64 -13.11
CA SER A 341 20.68 19.42 -12.99
C SER A 341 21.25 18.58 -14.15
N GLU A 342 20.43 17.71 -14.75
CA GLU A 342 20.82 16.84 -15.87
C GLU A 342 19.78 16.88 -16.98
N GLY A 343 20.21 16.67 -18.24
CA GLY A 343 19.34 16.70 -19.41
C GLY A 343 19.14 18.08 -20.05
N GLN A 344 18.39 18.13 -21.17
CA GLN A 344 18.19 19.34 -21.96
C GLN A 344 17.03 20.21 -21.47
N GLY A 345 16.08 19.62 -20.77
CA GLY A 345 14.88 20.30 -20.29
C GLY A 345 13.90 19.38 -19.56
N MET A 346 12.91 19.95 -18.95
CA MET A 346 11.81 19.24 -18.32
C MET A 346 10.48 19.92 -18.64
N ASN A 347 9.40 19.14 -18.66
CA ASN A 347 8.07 19.68 -18.91
C ASN A 347 6.97 18.80 -18.31
N LEU A 348 5.80 19.39 -18.12
CA LEU A 348 4.59 18.74 -17.62
C LEU A 348 3.69 18.32 -18.79
N PHE A 349 3.28 17.06 -18.80
CA PHE A 349 2.43 16.48 -19.84
C PHE A 349 1.18 15.84 -19.26
N TYR A 350 0.04 16.03 -19.93
CA TYR A 350 -1.13 15.20 -19.64
C TYR A 350 -0.92 13.78 -20.14
N PRO A 351 -1.49 12.76 -19.47
CA PRO A 351 -1.38 11.36 -19.92
C PRO A 351 -1.77 11.17 -21.40
N SER A 352 -2.75 11.93 -21.87
CA SER A 352 -3.20 11.91 -23.29
C SER A 352 -2.14 12.37 -24.29
N GLN A 353 -1.11 13.08 -23.87
CA GLN A 353 -0.02 13.57 -24.75
C GLN A 353 1.17 12.61 -24.83
N LEU A 354 1.25 11.63 -23.91
CA LEU A 354 2.41 10.74 -23.80
C LEU A 354 2.64 9.89 -25.05
N HIS A 355 1.60 9.59 -25.82
CA HIS A 355 1.70 8.82 -27.06
C HIS A 355 2.41 9.56 -28.18
N GLU A 356 2.45 10.89 -28.15
CA GLU A 356 3.12 11.77 -29.13
C GLU A 356 4.62 11.95 -28.85
N LEU A 357 5.06 11.58 -27.64
CA LEU A 357 6.42 11.80 -27.19
C LEU A 357 7.34 10.61 -27.51
N LEU A 358 8.60 10.94 -27.82
CA LEU A 358 9.67 9.97 -27.89
C LEU A 358 10.16 9.66 -26.47
N ILE A 359 9.50 8.72 -25.79
CA ILE A 359 9.82 8.34 -24.42
C ILE A 359 10.73 7.12 -24.40
N ARG A 360 11.67 7.06 -23.45
CA ARG A 360 12.51 5.88 -23.20
C ARG A 360 11.60 4.62 -23.03
N PRO A 361 11.87 3.51 -23.75
CA PRO A 361 10.96 2.36 -23.77
C PRO A 361 10.54 1.85 -22.40
N ASP A 362 11.48 1.78 -21.46
CA ASP A 362 11.25 1.30 -20.09
C ASP A 362 10.26 2.21 -19.33
N ASP A 363 10.45 3.52 -19.46
CA ASP A 363 9.56 4.52 -18.82
C ASP A 363 8.19 4.57 -19.49
N LYS A 364 8.15 4.38 -20.82
CA LYS A 364 6.89 4.32 -21.57
C LYS A 364 5.99 3.18 -21.08
N GLU A 365 6.58 2.01 -20.81
CA GLU A 365 5.84 0.88 -20.27
C GLU A 365 5.31 1.18 -18.85
N THR A 366 6.15 1.73 -17.98
CA THR A 366 5.78 2.12 -16.62
C THR A 366 4.65 3.17 -16.62
N LEU A 367 4.76 4.21 -17.47
CA LEU A 367 3.72 5.24 -17.62
C LEU A 367 2.43 4.66 -18.19
N ARG A 368 2.52 3.75 -19.18
CA ARG A 368 1.35 3.08 -19.74
C ARG A 368 0.61 2.24 -18.70
N GLU A 369 1.31 1.50 -17.87
CA GLU A 369 0.68 0.72 -16.81
C GLU A 369 0.02 1.60 -15.75
N TYR A 370 0.66 2.72 -15.40
CA TYR A 370 0.09 3.62 -14.40
C TYR A 370 -1.12 4.39 -14.94
N PHE A 371 -1.04 4.96 -16.12
CA PHE A 371 -2.10 5.82 -16.68
C PHE A 371 -3.10 5.06 -17.56
N GLY A 372 -2.77 3.87 -18.07
CA GLY A 372 -3.59 3.13 -19.02
C GLY A 372 -3.57 3.71 -20.44
N ALA A 373 -2.49 4.40 -20.81
CA ALA A 373 -2.39 5.18 -22.05
C ALA A 373 -1.49 4.51 -23.10
#